data_ba96782e6cbe3a7cdfe117c65a741be9
#
_entry.id   ba96782e6cbe3a7cdfe117c65a741be9
#
_cell.length_a   1.000
_cell.length_b   1.000
_cell.length_c   1.000
_cell.angle_alpha   90.00
_cell.angle_beta   90.00
_cell.angle_gamma   90.00
#
_symmetry.space_group_name_H-M   'P 1'
#
loop_
_entity.id
_entity.type
_entity.pdbx_description
1 polymer ?
#
loop_
_entity_poly.entity_id
_entity_poly.type
_entity_poly.pdbx_seq_one_letter_code
_entity_poly.pdbx_strand_id
1 'polypeptide(L)'
;MSQIDDNPADSEVLSLPCSTTFEFAGWRVERQIGLCWGLIVRSIGLAKGFTGSLRALRAGEVQQYTEVLEQARHHALDRLVDHAKAMGANAVAGVRFDSSEIGNNMSEILAYGTAVIVASEQT
;
A
#
# COMPACT_ATOMS: atom_id res chain seq x y z
N MET A 1 -11.24 12.96 -17.10
CA MET A 1 -11.42 11.98 -16.15
C MET A 1 -10.93 10.62 -16.52
N SER A 2 -11.19 10.25 -17.70
CA SER A 2 -10.83 8.92 -18.12
C SER A 2 -9.34 8.69 -18.13
N GLN A 3 -8.56 9.76 -18.12
CA GLN A 3 -7.13 9.58 -18.11
C GLN A 3 -6.65 8.83 -16.91
N ILE A 4 -7.22 9.17 -15.78
CA ILE A 4 -6.85 8.51 -14.56
C ILE A 4 -7.22 7.06 -14.62
N ASP A 5 -8.37 6.80 -15.24
CA ASP A 5 -8.86 5.44 -15.33
C ASP A 5 -8.02 4.58 -16.23
N ASP A 6 -7.20 5.20 -17.06
CA ASP A 6 -6.37 4.44 -17.96
C ASP A 6 -5.16 3.85 -17.28
N ASN A 7 -4.92 4.21 -16.03
CA ASN A 7 -3.83 3.64 -15.28
C ASN A 7 -4.37 2.50 -14.42
N PRO A 8 -4.18 1.26 -14.84
CA PRO A 8 -4.76 0.15 -14.10
C PRO A 8 -4.31 0.07 -12.65
N ALA A 9 -3.07 0.45 -12.40
CA ALA A 9 -2.56 0.37 -11.04
C ALA A 9 -3.35 1.29 -10.12
N ASP A 10 -3.64 2.48 -10.59
CA ASP A 10 -4.36 3.43 -9.76
C ASP A 10 -5.82 3.03 -9.59
N SER A 11 -6.42 2.58 -10.67
CA SER A 11 -7.84 2.29 -10.61
C SER A 11 -8.15 1.06 -9.77
N GLU A 12 -7.19 0.15 -9.65
CA GLU A 12 -7.46 -1.07 -8.94
C GLU A 12 -7.12 -0.99 -7.47
N VAL A 13 -6.11 -0.24 -7.15
CA VAL A 13 -5.57 -0.29 -5.81
C VAL A 13 -6.37 0.56 -4.85
N LEU A 14 -6.73 1.75 -5.27
CA LEU A 14 -7.30 2.69 -4.32
C LEU A 14 -8.79 2.86 -4.49
N SER A 15 -9.54 1.94 -3.91
CA SER A 15 -10.99 2.08 -3.87
C SER A 15 -11.42 3.08 -2.79
N LEU A 16 -10.52 3.45 -1.89
CA LEU A 16 -10.72 4.54 -0.95
C LEU A 16 -9.58 5.54 -1.13
N PRO A 17 -9.86 6.83 -0.98
CA PRO A 17 -8.76 7.79 -0.98
C PRO A 17 -7.86 7.57 0.22
N CYS A 18 -6.56 7.56 -0.06
CA CYS A 18 -5.54 7.39 0.95
C CYS A 18 -4.58 8.55 0.84
N SER A 19 -4.10 9.04 1.99
CA SER A 19 -3.19 10.17 2.01
C SER A 19 -2.11 9.91 3.04
N THR A 20 -0.91 10.39 2.76
CA THR A 20 0.14 10.38 3.76
C THR A 20 -0.01 11.54 4.74
N THR A 21 -0.85 12.51 4.42
CA THR A 21 -1.16 13.61 5.33
C THR A 21 -2.38 13.25 6.15
N PHE A 22 -2.69 14.11 7.12
CA PHE A 22 -3.85 13.87 7.96
C PHE A 22 -5.05 14.71 7.53
N GLU A 23 -4.92 15.38 6.41
CA GLU A 23 -5.97 16.21 5.87
C GLU A 23 -6.19 15.87 4.41
N PHE A 24 -7.42 16.10 3.95
CA PHE A 24 -7.79 15.87 2.56
C PHE A 24 -8.33 17.18 2.01
N ALA A 25 -7.70 17.69 0.95
CA ALA A 25 -8.12 18.97 0.38
C ALA A 25 -9.58 18.88 -0.05
N GLY A 26 -10.37 19.85 0.40
CA GLY A 26 -11.78 19.89 0.07
C GLY A 26 -12.66 19.00 0.91
N TRP A 27 -12.09 18.31 1.89
CA TRP A 27 -12.83 17.38 2.74
C TRP A 27 -12.41 17.61 4.17
N ARG A 28 -13.31 17.32 5.09
CA ARG A 28 -12.97 17.38 6.49
C ARG A 28 -13.12 16.00 7.11
N VAL A 29 -12.28 15.71 8.05
CA VAL A 29 -12.37 14.47 8.80
C VAL A 29 -13.43 14.65 9.86
N GLU A 30 -14.51 13.89 9.74
CA GLU A 30 -15.58 13.98 10.72
C GLU A 30 -15.37 13.04 11.88
N ARG A 31 -14.72 11.93 11.65
CA ARG A 31 -14.54 10.94 12.68
C ARG A 31 -13.34 10.08 12.40
N GLN A 32 -12.58 9.82 13.41
CA GLN A 32 -11.51 8.83 13.35
C GLN A 32 -12.07 7.52 13.86
N ILE A 33 -11.95 6.47 13.04
CA ILE A 33 -12.44 5.18 13.46
C ILE A 33 -11.37 4.43 14.21
N GLY A 34 -10.16 4.42 13.67
CA GLY A 34 -9.09 3.73 14.34
C GLY A 34 -7.99 3.32 13.42
N LEU A 35 -7.03 2.61 13.97
CA LEU A 35 -5.87 2.12 13.24
C LEU A 35 -6.27 1.03 12.27
N CYS A 36 -5.77 1.12 11.07
CA CYS A 36 -5.96 0.07 10.08
C CYS A 36 -4.63 -0.28 9.46
N TRP A 37 -4.53 -1.47 8.90
CA TRP A 37 -3.26 -1.93 8.35
C TRP A 37 -3.48 -3.00 7.31
N GLY A 38 -2.44 -3.21 6.49
CA GLY A 38 -2.36 -4.31 5.55
C GLY A 38 -0.98 -4.89 5.61
N LEU A 39 -0.88 -6.19 5.71
CA LEU A 39 0.38 -6.88 5.91
C LEU A 39 0.58 -7.91 4.82
N ILE A 40 1.78 -7.91 4.26
CA ILE A 40 2.18 -8.88 3.25
C ILE A 40 3.51 -9.48 3.67
N VAL A 41 3.63 -10.78 3.55
CA VAL A 41 4.91 -11.45 3.75
C VAL A 41 5.34 -12.03 2.41
N ARG A 42 6.55 -11.70 2.01
CA ARG A 42 7.08 -12.15 0.74
C ARG A 42 8.37 -12.91 0.97
N SER A 43 8.49 -14.00 0.22
CA SER A 43 9.71 -14.78 0.21
C SER A 43 10.55 -14.30 -0.96
N ILE A 44 11.65 -13.64 -0.66
CA ILE A 44 12.53 -13.10 -1.69
C ILE A 44 13.68 -14.08 -1.86
N GLY A 45 13.90 -14.50 -3.11
CA GLY A 45 15.01 -15.39 -3.41
C GLY A 45 14.67 -16.85 -3.37
N LEU A 46 13.49 -17.21 -2.86
CA LEU A 46 13.04 -18.60 -2.86
C LEU A 46 12.06 -18.88 -3.97
N ALA A 47 11.34 -17.86 -4.42
CA ALA A 47 10.40 -18.06 -5.50
C ALA A 47 11.14 -18.33 -6.78
N LYS A 48 10.53 -19.14 -7.62
CA LYS A 48 11.10 -19.44 -8.89
C LYS A 48 11.31 -18.14 -9.66
N GLY A 49 12.46 -17.99 -10.24
CA GLY A 49 12.81 -16.79 -10.95
C GLY A 49 13.55 -15.79 -10.10
N PHE A 50 13.46 -15.88 -8.78
CA PHE A 50 14.18 -14.97 -7.94
C PHE A 50 15.65 -15.31 -7.83
N THR A 51 16.00 -16.56 -8.05
CA THR A 51 17.41 -16.94 -8.04
C THR A 51 18.16 -16.11 -9.05
N GLY A 52 17.59 -15.97 -10.25
CA GLY A 52 18.21 -15.15 -11.27
C GLY A 52 18.25 -13.70 -10.88
N SER A 53 17.16 -13.22 -10.25
CA SER A 53 17.11 -11.82 -9.83
C SER A 53 18.17 -11.52 -8.78
N LEU A 54 18.39 -12.46 -7.87
CA LEU A 54 19.43 -12.25 -6.86
C LEU A 54 20.82 -12.20 -7.47
N ARG A 55 21.04 -13.01 -8.49
CA ARG A 55 22.31 -12.94 -9.20
C ARG A 55 22.48 -11.61 -9.89
N ALA A 56 21.43 -11.16 -10.54
CA ALA A 56 21.46 -9.87 -11.22
C ALA A 56 21.73 -8.76 -10.21
N LEU A 57 21.14 -8.89 -9.04
CA LEU A 57 21.34 -7.90 -7.99
C LEU A 57 22.81 -7.84 -7.59
N ARG A 58 23.42 -8.98 -7.44
CA ARG A 58 24.85 -9.01 -7.11
C ARG A 58 25.69 -8.38 -8.20
N ALA A 59 25.23 -8.50 -9.44
CA ALA A 59 25.94 -7.92 -10.56
C ALA A 59 25.64 -6.44 -10.72
N GLY A 60 24.79 -5.89 -9.86
CA GLY A 60 24.47 -4.47 -9.94
C GLY A 60 23.14 -4.16 -10.59
N GLU A 61 22.38 -5.16 -10.97
CA GLU A 61 21.09 -4.95 -11.60
C GLU A 61 19.99 -5.08 -10.56
N VAL A 62 19.28 -3.99 -10.31
CA VAL A 62 18.28 -3.97 -9.25
C VAL A 62 16.85 -3.72 -9.75
N GLN A 63 16.67 -3.59 -11.05
CA GLN A 63 15.37 -3.21 -11.57
C GLN A 63 14.28 -4.24 -11.27
N GLN A 64 14.59 -5.52 -11.47
CA GLN A 64 13.61 -6.57 -11.21
C GLN A 64 13.24 -6.63 -9.75
N TYR A 65 14.22 -6.40 -8.90
CA TYR A 65 13.99 -6.40 -7.47
C TYR A 65 13.05 -5.26 -7.09
N THR A 66 13.27 -4.11 -7.70
CA THR A 66 12.41 -2.96 -7.46
C THR A 66 10.96 -3.27 -7.81
N GLU A 67 10.75 -3.91 -8.96
CA GLU A 67 9.39 -4.24 -9.38
C GLU A 67 8.68 -5.15 -8.39
N VAL A 68 9.42 -6.12 -7.87
CA VAL A 68 8.85 -7.04 -6.90
C VAL A 68 8.45 -6.31 -5.62
N LEU A 69 9.30 -5.40 -5.18
CA LEU A 69 9.00 -4.64 -3.97
C LEU A 69 7.84 -3.69 -4.17
N GLU A 70 7.74 -3.10 -5.35
CA GLU A 70 6.61 -2.24 -5.64
C GLU A 70 5.31 -3.01 -5.63
N GLN A 71 5.31 -4.20 -6.21
CA GLN A 71 4.11 -5.03 -6.19
C GLN A 71 3.72 -5.40 -4.76
N ALA A 72 4.71 -5.69 -3.93
CA ALA A 72 4.42 -6.03 -2.56
C ALA A 72 3.80 -4.85 -1.82
N ARG A 73 4.26 -3.64 -2.11
CA ARG A 73 3.68 -2.46 -1.49
C ARG A 73 2.26 -2.21 -1.96
N HIS A 74 1.99 -2.46 -3.24
CA HIS A 74 0.62 -2.37 -3.74
C HIS A 74 -0.29 -3.36 -3.03
N HIS A 75 0.17 -4.57 -2.85
CA HIS A 75 -0.64 -5.58 -2.16
C HIS A 75 -0.90 -5.20 -0.71
N ALA A 76 0.12 -4.65 -0.05
CA ALA A 76 -0.07 -4.20 1.33
C ALA A 76 -1.09 -3.07 1.40
N LEU A 77 -1.03 -2.16 0.43
CA LEU A 77 -1.97 -1.05 0.38
C LEU A 77 -3.39 -1.55 0.11
N ASP A 78 -3.55 -2.53 -0.78
CA ASP A 78 -4.85 -3.14 -1.03
C ASP A 78 -5.44 -3.69 0.26
N ARG A 79 -4.63 -4.40 1.02
CA ARG A 79 -5.13 -5.00 2.25
C ARG A 79 -5.44 -3.94 3.29
N LEU A 80 -4.67 -2.85 3.30
CA LEU A 80 -4.97 -1.73 4.17
C LEU A 80 -6.35 -1.16 3.86
N VAL A 81 -6.62 -0.94 2.59
CA VAL A 81 -7.90 -0.38 2.16
C VAL A 81 -9.04 -1.34 2.50
N ASP A 82 -8.84 -2.63 2.28
CA ASP A 82 -9.85 -3.62 2.62
C ASP A 82 -10.17 -3.59 4.12
N HIS A 83 -9.14 -3.48 4.94
CA HIS A 83 -9.34 -3.41 6.38
C HIS A 83 -10.12 -2.15 6.76
N ALA A 84 -9.73 -1.02 6.17
CA ALA A 84 -10.42 0.23 6.46
C ALA A 84 -11.88 0.17 6.05
N LYS A 85 -12.15 -0.43 4.89
CA LYS A 85 -13.53 -0.57 4.43
C LYS A 85 -14.34 -1.44 5.38
N ALA A 86 -13.74 -2.51 5.87
CA ALA A 86 -14.42 -3.40 6.81
C ALA A 86 -14.74 -2.67 8.11
N MET A 87 -13.95 -1.65 8.45
CA MET A 87 -14.20 -0.84 9.63
C MET A 87 -15.26 0.24 9.40
N GLY A 88 -15.69 0.42 8.16
CA GLY A 88 -16.69 1.42 7.84
C GLY A 88 -16.12 2.75 7.40
N ALA A 89 -14.83 2.82 7.11
CA ALA A 89 -14.18 4.06 6.70
C ALA A 89 -14.46 4.37 5.24
N ASN A 90 -14.36 5.66 4.90
CA ASN A 90 -14.38 6.06 3.52
C ASN A 90 -13.08 6.75 3.08
N ALA A 91 -12.08 6.76 3.95
CA ALA A 91 -10.76 7.30 3.61
C ALA A 91 -9.76 6.77 4.62
N VAL A 92 -8.47 6.86 4.27
CA VAL A 92 -7.40 6.48 5.18
C VAL A 92 -6.39 7.60 5.21
N ALA A 93 -6.15 8.14 6.39
CA ALA A 93 -5.24 9.24 6.60
C ALA A 93 -3.93 8.74 7.18
N GLY A 94 -2.86 9.51 6.95
CA GLY A 94 -1.58 9.25 7.58
C GLY A 94 -0.96 7.92 7.22
N VAL A 95 -1.09 7.52 5.96
CA VAL A 95 -0.58 6.22 5.52
C VAL A 95 0.94 6.19 5.57
N ARG A 96 1.46 5.13 6.12
CA ARG A 96 2.89 4.86 6.19
C ARG A 96 3.15 3.42 5.80
N PHE A 97 4.36 3.18 5.35
CA PHE A 97 4.84 1.83 5.08
C PHE A 97 6.00 1.51 6.00
N ASP A 98 6.11 0.27 6.34
CA ASP A 98 7.25 -0.23 7.09
C ASP A 98 7.63 -1.58 6.51
N SER A 99 8.91 -1.93 6.61
CA SER A 99 9.41 -3.18 6.07
C SER A 99 10.42 -3.77 7.04
N SER A 100 10.42 -5.08 7.14
CA SER A 100 11.42 -5.73 7.96
C SER A 100 11.68 -7.12 7.40
N GLU A 101 12.86 -7.63 7.71
CA GLU A 101 13.21 -9.00 7.39
C GLU A 101 12.83 -9.89 8.56
N ILE A 102 12.13 -10.98 8.25
CA ILE A 102 11.64 -11.85 9.31
C ILE A 102 12.21 -13.25 9.20
N GLY A 103 13.36 -13.39 8.56
CA GLY A 103 14.01 -14.67 8.48
C GLY A 103 14.51 -14.93 7.10
N ASN A 104 14.90 -16.15 6.84
CA ASN A 104 15.59 -16.52 5.62
C ASN A 104 14.86 -16.05 4.39
N ASN A 105 15.37 -14.97 3.81
CA ASN A 105 14.87 -14.45 2.54
C ASN A 105 13.39 -14.08 2.57
N MET A 106 12.86 -13.78 3.74
CA MET A 106 11.48 -13.33 3.83
C MET A 106 11.42 -11.91 4.35
N SER A 107 10.53 -11.15 3.76
CA SER A 107 10.33 -9.75 4.14
C SER A 107 8.87 -9.52 4.46
N GLU A 108 8.64 -8.71 5.45
CA GLU A 108 7.31 -8.26 5.80
C GLU A 108 7.15 -6.83 5.30
N ILE A 109 6.03 -6.54 4.66
CA ILE A 109 5.71 -5.19 4.25
C ILE A 109 4.39 -4.84 4.87
N LEU A 110 4.41 -3.75 5.62
CA LEU A 110 3.25 -3.29 6.38
C LEU A 110 2.84 -1.92 5.87
N ALA A 111 1.57 -1.77 5.53
CA ALA A 111 0.98 -0.46 5.27
C ALA A 111 0.02 -0.19 6.41
N TYR A 112 0.06 1.00 6.98
CA TYR A 112 -0.83 1.31 8.08
C TYR A 112 -1.22 2.77 8.05
N GLY A 113 -2.31 3.08 8.72
CA GLY A 113 -2.82 4.44 8.77
C GLY A 113 -4.03 4.50 9.67
N THR A 114 -4.77 5.58 9.55
CA THR A 114 -5.97 5.80 10.35
C THR A 114 -7.20 5.77 9.46
N ALA A 115 -8.09 4.86 9.76
CA ALA A 115 -9.37 4.79 9.06
C ALA A 115 -10.25 5.93 9.54
N VAL A 116 -10.79 6.69 8.61
CA VAL A 116 -11.56 7.88 8.94
C VAL A 116 -12.83 7.96 8.11
N ILE A 117 -13.75 8.77 8.59
CA ILE A 117 -14.91 9.21 7.80
C ILE A 117 -14.67 10.66 7.45
N VAL A 118 -14.71 10.96 6.16
CA VAL A 118 -14.56 12.33 5.69
C VAL A 118 -15.85 12.76 5.01
N ALA A 119 -16.08 14.05 5.00
CA ALA A 119 -17.23 14.64 4.32
C ALA A 119 -16.77 15.86 3.57
N SER A 120 -17.47 16.16 2.48
CA SER A 120 -17.14 17.31 1.67
C SER A 120 -17.30 18.59 2.49
N GLU A 121 -16.37 19.51 2.28
CA GLU A 121 -16.46 20.81 2.92
C GLU A 121 -17.40 21.74 2.20
N GLN A 122 -17.87 21.34 1.05
CA GLN A 122 -18.80 22.18 0.32
C GLN A 122 -20.14 22.16 0.99
N THR A 123 -20.76 23.28 1.02
CA THR A 123 -22.09 23.41 1.63
C THR A 123 -23.08 23.86 0.61
#